data_116ba6b0f037cbfabfdb5d4762c51878
#
_entry.id   116ba6b0f037cbfabfdb5d4762c51878
#
_cell.length_a   1.000
_cell.length_b   1.000
_cell.length_c   1.000
_cell.angle_alpha   90.00
_cell.angle_beta   90.00
_cell.angle_gamma   90.00
#
_symmetry.space_group_name_H-M   'P 1'
#
loop_
_entity.id
_entity.type
_entity.pdbx_description
1 polymer ?
#
loop_
_entity_poly.entity_id
_entity_poly.type
_entity_poly.pdbx_seq_one_letter_code
_entity_poly.pdbx_strand_id
1 'polypeptide(L)'
;MFQTQCILNFLNCRPESQDIQEIVGCISLNLKYDAFPYITKDLVGIYSPVVELESCLAVGSNDVRFIGIWAMGGMGKTTLARVIYHMVSKEFEARGFIEDVRKKFENYGCVPLQQKIIDDILKDKDLKIEEEYDGVLKIKSRLSRKKILLVLDDVDKPKQLKMLSGEHDWFGPGSRIIITARDKHVLEAHGVDEIYEVKGLNDENALQLFCSKAFRKKQVLDDYIELSNNFLKYASGLPLALEVLGSFLFGKSSVEWKIALERLKEFPEEVILQVLQISFDGLQKPQKEIFLHIACFFNHQKKDHVVEKLDILGLYPVLGLEELIDKSLLKIMYDDMVWMHDLLEEMGRNLVFQECLDDPGKRSRLWVYKDIDKVLEKNKVGV
;
A
#
# COMPACT_ATOMS: atom_id res chain seq x y z
N MET A 1 23.02 -13.98 -14.55
CA MET A 1 23.67 -13.82 -13.23
C MET A 1 22.73 -14.10 -12.05
N PHE A 2 21.41 -13.96 -12.18
CA PHE A 2 20.42 -14.28 -11.12
C PHE A 2 20.21 -15.78 -10.86
N GLN A 3 20.49 -16.65 -11.83
CA GLN A 3 20.34 -18.10 -11.67
C GLN A 3 21.36 -18.72 -10.70
N THR A 4 22.50 -18.07 -10.46
CA THR A 4 23.57 -18.61 -9.60
C THR A 4 23.39 -18.29 -8.13
N GLN A 5 22.66 -17.23 -7.79
CA GLN A 5 22.48 -16.80 -6.39
C GLN A 5 21.40 -17.59 -5.64
N CYS A 6 20.38 -18.13 -6.34
CA CYS A 6 19.44 -19.08 -5.74
C CYS A 6 20.09 -20.42 -5.39
N ILE A 7 21.09 -20.86 -6.16
CA ILE A 7 21.75 -22.17 -5.96
C ILE A 7 22.79 -22.11 -4.83
N LEU A 8 23.39 -20.97 -4.54
CA LEU A 8 24.47 -20.83 -3.54
C LEU A 8 24.02 -20.72 -2.07
N ASN A 9 22.74 -20.48 -1.80
CA ASN A 9 22.22 -20.46 -0.43
C ASN A 9 21.77 -21.82 0.12
N PHE A 10 21.90 -22.90 -0.65
CA PHE A 10 21.36 -24.24 -0.36
C PHE A 10 22.35 -25.23 0.32
N LEU A 11 23.49 -24.79 0.80
CA LEU A 11 24.48 -25.72 1.38
C LEU A 11 24.40 -25.91 2.90
N ASN A 12 23.22 -25.87 3.52
CA ASN A 12 23.05 -26.28 4.92
C ASN A 12 21.91 -27.28 5.11
N CYS A 13 22.27 -28.56 5.13
CA CYS A 13 21.60 -29.71 5.79
C CYS A 13 20.05 -29.71 5.83
N ARG A 14 19.38 -29.73 4.67
CA ARG A 14 17.96 -30.08 4.57
C ARG A 14 17.80 -31.40 3.78
N PRO A 15 16.69 -32.16 3.94
CA PRO A 15 16.44 -33.36 3.13
C PRO A 15 16.33 -32.99 1.65
N GLU A 16 17.04 -33.72 0.78
CA GLU A 16 17.06 -33.51 -0.70
C GLU A 16 15.66 -33.38 -1.32
N SER A 17 14.66 -34.04 -0.75
CA SER A 17 13.27 -33.99 -1.23
C SER A 17 12.61 -32.61 -1.04
N GLN A 18 12.98 -31.88 0.00
CA GLN A 18 12.47 -30.51 0.23
C GLN A 18 13.15 -29.52 -0.72
N ASP A 19 14.45 -29.64 -0.92
CA ASP A 19 15.21 -28.81 -1.85
C ASP A 19 14.73 -28.98 -3.30
N ILE A 20 14.43 -30.21 -3.70
CA ILE A 20 13.88 -30.52 -5.03
C ILE A 20 12.48 -29.87 -5.18
N GLN A 21 11.61 -29.94 -4.16
CA GLN A 21 10.28 -29.33 -4.20
C GLN A 21 10.36 -27.81 -4.27
N GLU A 22 11.27 -27.18 -3.52
CA GLU A 22 11.50 -25.74 -3.58
C GLU A 22 12.05 -25.31 -4.95
N ILE A 23 13.00 -26.05 -5.52
CA ILE A 23 13.55 -25.78 -6.87
C ILE A 23 12.47 -25.94 -7.94
N VAL A 24 11.68 -26.99 -7.90
CA VAL A 24 10.56 -27.22 -8.83
C VAL A 24 9.52 -26.13 -8.68
N GLY A 25 9.19 -25.71 -7.44
CA GLY A 25 8.33 -24.57 -7.15
C GLY A 25 8.85 -23.28 -7.78
N CYS A 26 10.12 -22.94 -7.56
CA CYS A 26 10.78 -21.77 -8.15
C CYS A 26 10.79 -21.81 -9.70
N ILE A 27 11.06 -22.94 -10.31
CA ILE A 27 11.06 -23.11 -11.78
C ILE A 27 9.63 -22.95 -12.31
N SER A 28 8.65 -23.59 -11.68
CA SER A 28 7.23 -23.49 -12.05
C SER A 28 6.72 -22.05 -11.97
N LEU A 29 7.09 -21.33 -10.92
CA LEU A 29 6.76 -19.92 -10.72
C LEU A 29 7.41 -19.03 -11.78
N ASN A 30 8.69 -19.26 -12.09
CA ASN A 30 9.37 -18.52 -13.16
C ASN A 30 8.67 -18.74 -14.51
N LEU A 31 8.30 -19.98 -14.83
CA LEU A 31 7.57 -20.29 -16.07
C LEU A 31 6.19 -19.62 -16.09
N LYS A 32 5.46 -19.59 -14.96
CA LYS A 32 4.18 -18.87 -14.84
C LYS A 32 4.39 -17.37 -14.99
N TYR A 33 5.41 -16.80 -14.36
CA TYR A 33 5.74 -15.37 -14.41
C TYR A 33 6.11 -14.94 -15.84
N ASP A 34 6.94 -15.72 -16.54
CA ASP A 34 7.35 -15.45 -17.91
C ASP A 34 6.21 -15.67 -18.93
N ALA A 35 5.16 -16.40 -18.57
CA ALA A 35 3.98 -16.58 -19.41
C ALA A 35 3.12 -15.30 -19.55
N PHE A 36 3.33 -14.27 -18.72
CA PHE A 36 2.57 -13.01 -18.74
C PHE A 36 3.47 -11.77 -18.88
N PRO A 37 4.36 -11.70 -19.88
CA PRO A 37 5.35 -10.64 -20.03
C PRO A 37 4.70 -9.26 -20.20
N TYR A 38 3.48 -9.17 -20.72
CA TYR A 38 2.73 -7.92 -20.87
C TYR A 38 2.29 -7.31 -19.51
N ILE A 39 2.29 -8.10 -18.43
CA ILE A 39 1.96 -7.64 -17.08
C ILE A 39 3.22 -7.42 -16.26
N THR A 40 4.24 -8.25 -16.44
CA THR A 40 5.40 -8.36 -15.55
C THR A 40 6.66 -7.67 -16.06
N LYS A 41 6.75 -7.40 -17.38
CA LYS A 41 7.97 -6.93 -18.06
C LYS A 41 8.64 -5.73 -17.42
N ASP A 42 7.86 -4.76 -16.94
CA ASP A 42 8.37 -3.51 -16.39
C ASP A 42 8.27 -3.43 -14.86
N LEU A 43 7.86 -4.55 -14.21
CA LEU A 43 7.74 -4.60 -12.76
C LEU A 43 9.09 -4.95 -12.12
N VAL A 44 9.47 -4.16 -11.13
CA VAL A 44 10.71 -4.35 -10.37
C VAL A 44 10.38 -4.83 -8.97
N GLY A 45 11.10 -5.84 -8.47
CA GLY A 45 10.99 -6.35 -7.10
C GLY A 45 9.70 -7.12 -6.79
N ILE A 46 8.88 -7.46 -7.79
CA ILE A 46 7.58 -8.11 -7.60
C ILE A 46 7.70 -9.62 -7.35
N TYR A 47 8.83 -10.24 -7.72
CA TYR A 47 8.97 -11.70 -7.70
C TYR A 47 8.84 -12.31 -6.29
N SER A 48 9.60 -11.79 -5.31
CA SER A 48 9.53 -12.30 -3.91
C SER A 48 8.13 -12.14 -3.30
N PRO A 49 7.46 -10.97 -3.39
CA PRO A 49 6.07 -10.83 -2.95
C PRO A 49 5.09 -11.80 -3.62
N VAL A 50 5.29 -12.10 -4.90
CA VAL A 50 4.44 -13.07 -5.62
C VAL A 50 4.62 -14.48 -5.09
N VAL A 51 5.87 -14.93 -4.86
CA VAL A 51 6.17 -16.23 -4.26
C VAL A 51 5.53 -16.38 -2.88
N GLU A 52 5.73 -15.38 -2.04
CA GLU A 52 5.19 -15.36 -0.68
C GLU A 52 3.65 -15.41 -0.69
N LEU A 53 3.02 -14.59 -1.52
CA LEU A 53 1.56 -14.54 -1.62
C LEU A 53 0.95 -15.79 -2.26
N GLU A 54 1.63 -16.42 -3.23
CA GLU A 54 1.19 -17.72 -3.79
C GLU A 54 1.18 -18.80 -2.70
N SER A 55 2.14 -18.78 -1.79
CA SER A 55 2.17 -19.69 -0.64
C SER A 55 0.96 -19.45 0.29
N CYS A 56 0.61 -18.20 0.58
CA CYS A 56 -0.58 -17.85 1.37
C CYS A 56 -1.88 -18.34 0.71
N LEU A 57 -1.95 -18.25 -0.61
CA LEU A 57 -3.10 -18.72 -1.37
C LEU A 57 -3.30 -20.24 -1.26
N ALA A 58 -2.24 -21.03 -1.08
CA ALA A 58 -2.28 -22.48 -1.01
C ALA A 58 -3.21 -23.07 -2.10
N VAL A 59 -2.97 -22.67 -3.37
CA VAL A 59 -3.79 -23.12 -4.50
C VAL A 59 -3.73 -24.64 -4.60
N GLY A 60 -4.91 -25.28 -4.67
CA GLY A 60 -5.02 -26.75 -4.67
C GLY A 60 -5.60 -27.34 -3.39
N SER A 61 -5.61 -26.62 -2.27
CA SER A 61 -6.36 -27.03 -1.07
C SER A 61 -7.86 -26.81 -1.27
N ASN A 62 -8.69 -27.61 -0.59
CA ASN A 62 -10.14 -27.59 -0.74
C ASN A 62 -10.85 -26.56 0.15
N ASP A 63 -10.13 -25.87 1.04
CA ASP A 63 -10.70 -24.82 1.87
C ASP A 63 -11.02 -23.56 1.03
N VAL A 64 -11.93 -22.77 1.52
CA VAL A 64 -12.16 -21.38 1.04
C VAL A 64 -11.23 -20.48 1.82
N ARG A 65 -10.48 -19.60 1.16
CA ARG A 65 -9.58 -18.66 1.84
C ARG A 65 -9.81 -17.22 1.42
N PHE A 66 -9.81 -16.36 2.43
CA PHE A 66 -9.76 -14.91 2.30
C PHE A 66 -8.35 -14.42 2.62
N ILE A 67 -7.70 -13.79 1.66
CA ILE A 67 -6.34 -13.27 1.81
C ILE A 67 -6.37 -11.75 1.69
N GLY A 68 -5.96 -11.06 2.76
CA GLY A 68 -5.81 -9.62 2.77
C GLY A 68 -4.41 -9.20 2.29
N ILE A 69 -4.33 -8.29 1.34
CA ILE A 69 -3.08 -7.61 0.94
C ILE A 69 -3.12 -6.20 1.51
N TRP A 70 -2.25 -5.94 2.48
CA TRP A 70 -2.24 -4.70 3.23
C TRP A 70 -0.96 -3.90 3.03
N ALA A 71 -1.09 -2.60 2.82
CA ALA A 71 -0.03 -1.59 2.90
C ALA A 71 -0.62 -0.19 2.69
N MET A 72 0.19 0.86 2.93
CA MET A 72 -0.17 2.24 2.58
C MET A 72 -0.40 2.44 1.07
N GLY A 73 -0.90 3.62 0.68
CA GLY A 73 -1.04 4.00 -0.72
C GLY A 73 0.29 3.99 -1.48
N GLY A 74 0.28 3.59 -2.75
CA GLY A 74 1.48 3.60 -3.60
C GLY A 74 2.44 2.42 -3.44
N MET A 75 2.17 1.47 -2.53
CA MET A 75 3.02 0.29 -2.27
C MET A 75 2.88 -0.83 -3.30
N GLY A 76 1.99 -0.71 -4.27
CA GLY A 76 1.82 -1.71 -5.32
C GLY A 76 0.86 -2.86 -5.01
N LYS A 77 -0.02 -2.75 -3.99
CA LYS A 77 -1.02 -3.78 -3.65
C LYS A 77 -1.86 -4.25 -4.84
N THR A 78 -2.46 -3.30 -5.56
CA THR A 78 -3.25 -3.58 -6.77
C THR A 78 -2.43 -4.29 -7.84
N THR A 79 -1.17 -3.86 -8.03
CA THR A 79 -0.25 -4.49 -8.97
C THR A 79 0.03 -5.95 -8.59
N LEU A 80 0.35 -6.19 -7.31
CA LEU A 80 0.59 -7.54 -6.80
C LEU A 80 -0.66 -8.42 -6.94
N ALA A 81 -1.84 -7.92 -6.54
CA ALA A 81 -3.11 -8.63 -6.69
C ALA A 81 -3.39 -8.98 -8.16
N ARG A 82 -3.09 -8.07 -9.09
CA ARG A 82 -3.28 -8.26 -10.53
C ARG A 82 -2.33 -9.33 -11.10
N VAL A 83 -1.06 -9.32 -10.71
CA VAL A 83 -0.08 -10.34 -11.11
C VAL A 83 -0.54 -11.72 -10.64
N ILE A 84 -0.84 -11.86 -9.37
CA ILE A 84 -1.33 -13.13 -8.79
C ILE A 84 -2.62 -13.58 -9.48
N TYR A 85 -3.59 -12.68 -9.66
CA TYR A 85 -4.84 -13.00 -10.36
C TYR A 85 -4.59 -13.64 -11.72
N HIS A 86 -3.70 -13.09 -12.54
CA HIS A 86 -3.38 -13.65 -13.84
C HIS A 86 -2.64 -14.98 -13.76
N MET A 87 -1.71 -15.11 -12.81
CA MET A 87 -0.88 -16.32 -12.66
C MET A 87 -1.71 -17.54 -12.26
N VAL A 88 -2.65 -17.39 -11.33
CA VAL A 88 -3.41 -18.50 -10.77
C VAL A 88 -4.80 -18.67 -11.41
N SER A 89 -5.25 -17.74 -12.23
CA SER A 89 -6.62 -17.69 -12.74
C SER A 89 -7.11 -18.95 -13.46
N LYS A 90 -6.20 -19.72 -14.06
CA LYS A 90 -6.52 -20.96 -14.79
C LYS A 90 -6.88 -22.12 -13.86
N GLU A 91 -6.57 -22.02 -12.57
CA GLU A 91 -6.86 -23.04 -11.55
C GLU A 91 -8.31 -22.97 -11.03
N PHE A 92 -9.09 -21.98 -11.49
CA PHE A 92 -10.44 -21.69 -11.03
C PHE A 92 -11.46 -21.81 -12.15
N GLU A 93 -12.66 -22.28 -11.79
CA GLU A 93 -13.78 -22.42 -12.74
C GLU A 93 -14.31 -21.06 -13.24
N ALA A 94 -14.27 -20.07 -12.35
CA ALA A 94 -14.70 -18.73 -12.68
C ALA A 94 -13.88 -17.69 -11.88
N ARG A 95 -13.82 -16.46 -12.39
CA ARG A 95 -12.94 -15.44 -11.82
C ARG A 95 -13.51 -14.04 -12.05
N GLY A 96 -13.28 -13.16 -11.07
CA GLY A 96 -13.66 -11.75 -11.13
C GLY A 96 -12.60 -10.85 -10.50
N PHE A 97 -12.39 -9.67 -11.08
CA PHE A 97 -11.52 -8.63 -10.53
C PHE A 97 -12.34 -7.33 -10.44
N ILE A 98 -12.66 -6.93 -9.21
CA ILE A 98 -13.44 -5.74 -8.92
C ILE A 98 -12.48 -4.64 -8.46
N GLU A 99 -12.19 -3.72 -9.37
CA GLU A 99 -11.28 -2.60 -9.13
C GLU A 99 -11.98 -1.43 -8.44
N ASP A 100 -11.22 -0.68 -7.62
CA ASP A 100 -11.66 0.58 -7.00
C ASP A 100 -12.96 0.44 -6.19
N VAL A 101 -13.07 -0.61 -5.39
CA VAL A 101 -14.27 -0.89 -4.59
C VAL A 101 -14.70 0.31 -3.77
N ARG A 102 -13.77 0.95 -3.07
CA ARG A 102 -14.02 2.15 -2.25
C ARG A 102 -14.70 3.25 -3.04
N LYS A 103 -14.09 3.69 -4.15
CA LYS A 103 -14.59 4.79 -4.97
C LYS A 103 -15.93 4.47 -5.65
N LYS A 104 -16.05 3.24 -6.16
CA LYS A 104 -17.28 2.80 -6.82
C LYS A 104 -18.44 2.64 -5.86
N PHE A 105 -18.16 2.11 -4.65
CA PHE A 105 -19.16 1.98 -3.60
C PHE A 105 -19.65 3.36 -3.11
N GLU A 106 -18.74 4.32 -2.97
CA GLU A 106 -19.08 5.69 -2.56
C GLU A 106 -19.92 6.41 -3.61
N ASN A 107 -19.59 6.26 -4.90
CA ASN A 107 -20.26 6.98 -5.98
C ASN A 107 -21.59 6.33 -6.43
N TYR A 108 -21.66 4.99 -6.41
CA TYR A 108 -22.75 4.25 -7.06
C TYR A 108 -23.45 3.26 -6.13
N GLY A 109 -23.01 3.10 -4.90
CA GLY A 109 -23.52 2.11 -3.96
C GLY A 109 -23.04 0.68 -4.23
N CYS A 110 -23.70 -0.29 -3.59
CA CYS A 110 -23.30 -1.70 -3.60
C CYS A 110 -23.77 -2.46 -4.85
N VAL A 111 -24.98 -2.19 -5.31
CA VAL A 111 -25.68 -2.96 -6.37
C VAL A 111 -24.86 -3.07 -7.66
N PRO A 112 -24.25 -2.01 -8.21
CA PRO A 112 -23.42 -2.13 -9.41
C PRO A 112 -22.18 -3.01 -9.22
N LEU A 113 -21.58 -3.03 -8.03
CA LEU A 113 -20.44 -3.90 -7.71
C LEU A 113 -20.87 -5.37 -7.61
N GLN A 114 -21.99 -5.64 -6.98
CA GLN A 114 -22.61 -6.97 -6.91
C GLN A 114 -22.98 -7.47 -8.32
N GLN A 115 -23.59 -6.63 -9.14
CA GLN A 115 -23.90 -6.95 -10.54
C GLN A 115 -22.64 -7.32 -11.31
N LYS A 116 -21.57 -6.55 -11.14
CA LYS A 116 -20.28 -6.84 -11.78
C LYS A 116 -19.68 -8.18 -11.35
N ILE A 117 -19.78 -8.55 -10.06
CA ILE A 117 -19.36 -9.87 -9.58
C ILE A 117 -20.13 -10.99 -10.33
N ILE A 118 -21.43 -10.84 -10.46
CA ILE A 118 -22.29 -11.82 -11.16
C ILE A 118 -21.92 -11.87 -12.65
N ASP A 119 -21.81 -10.73 -13.31
CA ASP A 119 -21.50 -10.66 -14.74
C ASP A 119 -20.13 -11.27 -15.06
N ASP A 120 -19.09 -10.96 -14.27
CA ASP A 120 -17.73 -11.43 -14.48
C ASP A 120 -17.58 -12.93 -14.18
N ILE A 121 -18.21 -13.42 -13.11
CA ILE A 121 -18.05 -14.80 -12.62
C ILE A 121 -19.05 -15.76 -13.28
N LEU A 122 -20.32 -15.40 -13.35
CA LEU A 122 -21.38 -16.27 -13.87
C LEU A 122 -21.54 -16.14 -15.37
N LYS A 123 -21.17 -15.00 -15.96
CA LYS A 123 -21.40 -14.65 -17.37
C LYS A 123 -22.90 -14.72 -17.75
N ASP A 124 -23.75 -14.54 -16.74
CA ASP A 124 -25.22 -14.58 -16.86
C ASP A 124 -25.74 -13.14 -16.89
N LYS A 125 -25.99 -12.63 -18.11
CA LYS A 125 -26.47 -11.25 -18.33
C LYS A 125 -27.94 -11.04 -18.01
N ASP A 126 -28.68 -12.11 -17.84
CA ASP A 126 -30.12 -12.04 -17.57
C ASP A 126 -30.40 -11.91 -16.07
N LEU A 127 -29.45 -12.27 -15.22
CA LEU A 127 -29.55 -12.15 -13.77
C LEU A 127 -29.32 -10.70 -13.34
N LYS A 128 -30.39 -9.96 -13.06
CA LYS A 128 -30.34 -8.58 -12.58
C LYS A 128 -30.40 -8.51 -11.05
N ILE A 129 -29.65 -7.56 -10.46
CA ILE A 129 -29.71 -7.22 -9.04
C ILE A 129 -30.49 -5.91 -8.89
N GLU A 130 -31.57 -5.92 -8.10
CA GLU A 130 -32.41 -4.74 -7.87
C GLU A 130 -32.08 -4.05 -6.55
N GLU A 131 -31.72 -4.83 -5.52
CA GLU A 131 -31.42 -4.34 -4.17
C GLU A 131 -30.17 -4.98 -3.58
N GLU A 132 -29.52 -4.31 -2.59
CA GLU A 132 -28.30 -4.78 -1.94
C GLU A 132 -28.44 -6.21 -1.37
N TYR A 133 -29.56 -6.51 -0.67
CA TYR A 133 -29.77 -7.82 -0.05
C TYR A 133 -30.13 -8.92 -1.07
N ASP A 134 -30.83 -8.57 -2.14
CA ASP A 134 -31.09 -9.46 -3.26
C ASP A 134 -29.74 -9.85 -3.92
N GLY A 135 -28.83 -8.88 -4.08
CA GLY A 135 -27.47 -9.13 -4.54
C GLY A 135 -26.71 -10.12 -3.66
N VAL A 136 -26.77 -9.97 -2.34
CA VAL A 136 -26.15 -10.89 -1.37
C VAL A 136 -26.68 -12.31 -1.56
N LEU A 137 -28.01 -12.49 -1.63
CA LEU A 137 -28.63 -13.81 -1.79
C LEU A 137 -28.27 -14.46 -3.14
N LYS A 138 -28.26 -13.68 -4.21
CA LYS A 138 -27.90 -14.15 -5.55
C LYS A 138 -26.43 -14.56 -5.62
N ILE A 139 -25.50 -13.75 -5.11
CA ILE A 139 -24.06 -14.08 -5.03
C ILE A 139 -23.88 -15.38 -4.25
N LYS A 140 -24.38 -15.45 -3.02
CA LYS A 140 -24.26 -16.64 -2.16
C LYS A 140 -24.81 -17.89 -2.83
N SER A 141 -26.06 -17.85 -3.33
CA SER A 141 -26.71 -19.02 -3.91
C SER A 141 -26.04 -19.52 -5.18
N ARG A 142 -25.43 -18.64 -5.97
CA ARG A 142 -24.82 -18.99 -7.25
C ARG A 142 -23.35 -19.38 -7.15
N LEU A 143 -22.61 -18.86 -6.14
CA LEU A 143 -21.18 -19.10 -6.00
C LEU A 143 -20.85 -20.22 -5.00
N SER A 144 -21.75 -20.64 -4.13
CA SER A 144 -21.52 -21.63 -3.08
C SER A 144 -21.06 -23.01 -3.57
N ARG A 145 -21.22 -23.31 -4.86
CA ARG A 145 -20.78 -24.60 -5.46
C ARG A 145 -19.69 -24.44 -6.52
N LYS A 146 -19.15 -23.23 -6.69
CA LYS A 146 -18.14 -22.93 -7.71
C LYS A 146 -16.80 -22.63 -7.06
N LYS A 147 -15.73 -23.24 -7.58
CA LYS A 147 -14.36 -22.87 -7.23
C LYS A 147 -13.98 -21.58 -7.94
N ILE A 148 -13.95 -20.45 -7.22
CA ILE A 148 -13.76 -19.14 -7.81
C ILE A 148 -12.49 -18.43 -7.31
N LEU A 149 -11.99 -17.52 -8.14
CA LEU A 149 -11.01 -16.49 -7.77
C LEU A 149 -11.69 -15.13 -7.85
N LEU A 150 -11.81 -14.46 -6.70
CA LEU A 150 -12.36 -13.11 -6.63
C LEU A 150 -11.32 -12.16 -6.05
N VAL A 151 -11.08 -11.04 -6.73
CA VAL A 151 -10.26 -9.93 -6.21
C VAL A 151 -11.16 -8.73 -5.96
N LEU A 152 -11.10 -8.20 -4.73
CA LEU A 152 -11.74 -6.94 -4.32
C LEU A 152 -10.64 -5.93 -4.02
N ASP A 153 -10.46 -4.96 -4.93
CA ASP A 153 -9.35 -4.02 -4.84
C ASP A 153 -9.76 -2.67 -4.20
N ASP A 154 -8.89 -2.13 -3.34
CA ASP A 154 -9.03 -0.86 -2.60
C ASP A 154 -10.31 -0.82 -1.72
N VAL A 155 -10.47 -1.82 -0.85
CA VAL A 155 -11.55 -1.86 0.14
C VAL A 155 -11.20 -0.98 1.34
N ASP A 156 -12.18 -0.22 1.87
CA ASP A 156 -11.99 0.70 3.00
C ASP A 156 -13.03 0.58 4.13
N LYS A 157 -14.10 -0.19 3.91
CA LYS A 157 -15.18 -0.34 4.92
C LYS A 157 -15.62 -1.81 5.06
N PRO A 158 -15.83 -2.29 6.29
CA PRO A 158 -16.32 -3.66 6.52
C PRO A 158 -17.67 -3.95 5.83
N LYS A 159 -18.55 -2.93 5.66
CA LYS A 159 -19.81 -3.07 4.94
C LYS A 159 -19.58 -3.56 3.49
N GLN A 160 -18.54 -3.09 2.82
CA GLN A 160 -18.22 -3.51 1.45
C GLN A 160 -17.95 -5.01 1.38
N LEU A 161 -17.13 -5.53 2.28
CA LEU A 161 -16.83 -6.96 2.34
C LEU A 161 -18.06 -7.78 2.68
N LYS A 162 -18.85 -7.34 3.68
CA LYS A 162 -20.09 -8.01 4.06
C LYS A 162 -21.07 -8.13 2.89
N MET A 163 -21.13 -7.14 2.00
CA MET A 163 -22.08 -7.13 0.88
C MET A 163 -21.54 -7.77 -0.40
N LEU A 164 -20.21 -7.87 -0.58
CA LEU A 164 -19.60 -8.35 -1.81
C LEU A 164 -19.02 -9.77 -1.70
N SER A 165 -18.52 -10.16 -0.53
CA SER A 165 -17.87 -11.47 -0.32
C SER A 165 -18.36 -12.24 0.90
N GLY A 166 -19.08 -11.59 1.81
CA GLY A 166 -19.73 -12.22 2.98
C GLY A 166 -18.82 -13.17 3.75
N GLU A 167 -19.27 -14.42 3.87
CA GLU A 167 -18.63 -15.47 4.65
C GLU A 167 -18.06 -16.58 3.75
N HIS A 168 -17.24 -17.46 4.30
CA HIS A 168 -16.63 -18.59 3.56
C HIS A 168 -17.68 -19.48 2.87
N ASP A 169 -18.86 -19.64 3.46
CA ASP A 169 -19.96 -20.46 2.93
C ASP A 169 -20.64 -19.88 1.68
N TRP A 170 -20.23 -18.69 1.23
CA TRP A 170 -20.69 -18.11 -0.02
C TRP A 170 -20.04 -18.75 -1.25
N PHE A 171 -18.94 -19.48 -1.06
CA PHE A 171 -18.09 -19.94 -2.14
C PHE A 171 -17.86 -21.44 -2.10
N GLY A 172 -17.69 -22.06 -3.26
CA GLY A 172 -17.41 -23.49 -3.36
C GLY A 172 -15.99 -23.82 -2.89
N PRO A 173 -15.76 -25.08 -2.49
CA PRO A 173 -14.44 -25.53 -2.01
C PRO A 173 -13.30 -25.18 -2.97
N GLY A 174 -12.17 -24.78 -2.41
CA GLY A 174 -10.98 -24.37 -3.16
C GLY A 174 -11.02 -22.94 -3.68
N SER A 175 -12.04 -22.16 -3.36
CA SER A 175 -12.12 -20.73 -3.73
C SER A 175 -11.10 -19.87 -3.01
N ARG A 176 -10.68 -18.77 -3.67
CA ARG A 176 -9.75 -17.77 -3.14
C ARG A 176 -10.31 -16.39 -3.33
N ILE A 177 -10.39 -15.63 -2.25
CA ILE A 177 -10.85 -14.26 -2.22
C ILE A 177 -9.68 -13.39 -1.78
N ILE A 178 -9.19 -12.53 -2.68
CA ILE A 178 -8.08 -11.62 -2.43
C ILE A 178 -8.65 -10.23 -2.22
N ILE A 179 -8.27 -9.58 -1.12
CA ILE A 179 -8.77 -8.27 -0.73
C ILE A 179 -7.59 -7.34 -0.55
N THR A 180 -7.54 -6.22 -1.27
CA THR A 180 -6.53 -5.20 -1.00
C THR A 180 -7.13 -4.07 -0.18
N ALA A 181 -6.41 -3.64 0.86
CA ALA A 181 -6.84 -2.57 1.74
C ALA A 181 -5.65 -1.71 2.21
N ARG A 182 -5.95 -0.46 2.59
CA ARG A 182 -5.00 0.44 3.25
C ARG A 182 -5.14 0.39 4.77
N ASP A 183 -6.25 -0.08 5.25
CA ASP A 183 -6.56 -0.23 6.66
C ASP A 183 -6.62 -1.72 7.02
N LYS A 184 -5.68 -2.14 7.86
CA LYS A 184 -5.57 -3.53 8.32
C LYS A 184 -6.81 -3.97 9.12
N HIS A 185 -7.37 -3.04 9.89
CA HIS A 185 -8.56 -3.31 10.70
C HIS A 185 -9.78 -3.77 9.85
N VAL A 186 -9.93 -3.25 8.64
CA VAL A 186 -11.00 -3.70 7.71
C VAL A 186 -10.86 -5.19 7.39
N LEU A 187 -9.63 -5.66 7.21
CA LEU A 187 -9.32 -7.07 6.94
C LEU A 187 -9.55 -7.94 8.18
N GLU A 188 -9.04 -7.50 9.33
CA GLU A 188 -9.19 -8.20 10.61
C GLU A 188 -10.66 -8.27 11.05
N ALA A 189 -11.43 -7.18 10.91
CA ALA A 189 -12.84 -7.13 11.24
C ALA A 189 -13.70 -8.04 10.34
N HIS A 190 -13.24 -8.33 9.13
CA HIS A 190 -13.92 -9.29 8.24
C HIS A 190 -13.51 -10.75 8.55
N GLY A 191 -12.43 -10.96 9.30
CA GLY A 191 -11.95 -12.30 9.62
C GLY A 191 -11.26 -12.98 8.45
N VAL A 192 -10.40 -12.25 7.70
CA VAL A 192 -9.58 -12.88 6.66
C VAL A 192 -8.63 -13.90 7.27
N ASP A 193 -8.37 -15.00 6.56
CA ASP A 193 -7.55 -16.12 7.06
C ASP A 193 -6.08 -15.73 7.18
N GLU A 194 -5.60 -14.86 6.29
CA GLU A 194 -4.21 -14.42 6.28
C GLU A 194 -4.10 -12.97 5.78
N ILE A 195 -3.16 -12.20 6.36
CA ILE A 195 -2.86 -10.83 5.95
C ILE A 195 -1.42 -10.75 5.50
N TYR A 196 -1.22 -10.48 4.21
CA TYR A 196 0.08 -10.23 3.61
C TYR A 196 0.40 -8.74 3.62
N GLU A 197 1.47 -8.35 4.33
CA GLU A 197 1.97 -6.98 4.33
C GLU A 197 2.94 -6.75 3.16
N VAL A 198 2.58 -5.85 2.23
CA VAL A 198 3.49 -5.46 1.14
C VAL A 198 4.57 -4.52 1.69
N LYS A 199 5.82 -4.97 1.62
CA LYS A 199 6.99 -4.19 2.04
C LYS A 199 7.47 -3.27 0.92
N GLY A 200 8.19 -2.20 1.30
CA GLY A 200 8.90 -1.34 0.35
C GLY A 200 9.97 -2.12 -0.44
N LEU A 201 10.32 -1.59 -1.60
CA LEU A 201 11.42 -2.13 -2.40
C LEU A 201 12.73 -2.02 -1.61
N ASN A 202 13.54 -3.07 -1.70
CA ASN A 202 14.92 -3.01 -1.22
C ASN A 202 15.77 -2.03 -2.06
N ASP A 203 16.95 -1.67 -1.59
CA ASP A 203 17.80 -0.66 -2.20
C ASP A 203 18.13 -0.98 -3.67
N GLU A 204 18.39 -2.24 -4.01
CA GLU A 204 18.69 -2.68 -5.39
C GLU A 204 17.49 -2.48 -6.31
N ASN A 205 16.32 -2.96 -5.91
CA ASN A 205 15.08 -2.82 -6.66
C ASN A 205 14.62 -1.36 -6.73
N ALA A 206 14.76 -0.61 -5.64
CA ALA A 206 14.46 0.82 -5.60
C ALA A 206 15.33 1.60 -6.59
N LEU A 207 16.64 1.34 -6.61
CA LEU A 207 17.56 1.93 -7.57
C LEU A 207 17.20 1.54 -9.01
N GLN A 208 16.90 0.27 -9.27
CA GLN A 208 16.52 -0.21 -10.59
C GLN A 208 15.23 0.49 -11.10
N LEU A 209 14.19 0.59 -10.27
CA LEU A 209 12.94 1.26 -10.63
C LEU A 209 13.17 2.74 -10.91
N PHE A 210 13.85 3.44 -10.01
CA PHE A 210 14.19 4.85 -10.15
C PHE A 210 14.97 5.13 -11.44
N CYS A 211 16.04 4.35 -11.70
CA CYS A 211 16.87 4.51 -12.90
C CYS A 211 16.09 4.24 -14.19
N SER A 212 15.18 3.28 -14.18
CA SER A 212 14.32 2.98 -15.34
C SER A 212 13.48 4.19 -15.76
N LYS A 213 13.07 5.02 -14.80
CA LYS A 213 12.28 6.24 -15.02
C LYS A 213 13.18 7.46 -15.26
N ALA A 214 14.21 7.67 -14.43
CA ALA A 214 15.05 8.85 -14.47
C ALA A 214 16.02 8.89 -15.67
N PHE A 215 16.49 7.73 -16.13
CA PHE A 215 17.45 7.63 -17.22
C PHE A 215 16.95 6.82 -18.42
N ARG A 216 15.79 6.17 -18.30
CA ARG A 216 15.32 5.12 -19.23
C ARG A 216 16.36 4.03 -19.48
N LYS A 217 17.24 3.81 -18.49
CA LYS A 217 18.35 2.85 -18.49
C LYS A 217 18.38 2.12 -17.15
N LYS A 218 19.10 1.01 -17.09
CA LYS A 218 19.26 0.22 -15.85
C LYS A 218 20.36 0.72 -14.92
N GLN A 219 21.14 1.70 -15.32
CA GLN A 219 22.31 2.18 -14.58
C GLN A 219 22.29 3.70 -14.39
N VAL A 220 22.78 4.14 -13.23
CA VAL A 220 23.00 5.55 -12.91
C VAL A 220 24.22 6.04 -13.68
N LEU A 221 24.16 7.27 -14.16
CA LEU A 221 25.34 7.98 -14.68
C LEU A 221 26.19 8.46 -13.49
N ASP A 222 27.53 8.42 -13.62
CA ASP A 222 28.45 8.70 -12.52
C ASP A 222 28.19 10.04 -11.83
N ASP A 223 27.88 11.09 -12.58
CA ASP A 223 27.58 12.43 -12.06
C ASP A 223 26.28 12.52 -11.24
N TYR A 224 25.45 11.48 -11.28
CA TYR A 224 24.13 11.45 -10.62
C TYR A 224 24.05 10.43 -9.48
N ILE A 225 25.13 9.69 -9.16
CA ILE A 225 25.11 8.62 -8.15
C ILE A 225 24.68 9.17 -6.77
N GLU A 226 25.35 10.23 -6.29
CA GLU A 226 25.05 10.83 -5.00
C GLU A 226 23.63 11.39 -4.94
N LEU A 227 23.20 12.09 -5.99
CA LEU A 227 21.86 12.65 -6.10
C LEU A 227 20.81 11.54 -6.12
N SER A 228 21.02 10.48 -6.91
CA SER A 228 20.13 9.32 -6.94
C SER A 228 19.98 8.71 -5.56
N ASN A 229 21.08 8.49 -4.83
CA ASN A 229 21.03 7.96 -3.47
C ASN A 229 20.22 8.84 -2.51
N ASN A 230 20.27 10.16 -2.66
CA ASN A 230 19.46 11.07 -1.85
C ASN A 230 17.96 10.93 -2.19
N PHE A 231 17.58 10.85 -3.47
CA PHE A 231 16.19 10.59 -3.87
C PHE A 231 15.70 9.21 -3.42
N LEU A 232 16.55 8.18 -3.46
CA LEU A 232 16.22 6.85 -2.99
C LEU A 232 15.94 6.83 -1.49
N LYS A 233 16.76 7.50 -0.67
CA LYS A 233 16.53 7.66 0.76
C LYS A 233 15.21 8.36 1.03
N TYR A 234 14.93 9.44 0.29
CA TYR A 234 13.68 10.18 0.39
C TYR A 234 12.48 9.31 0.06
N ALA A 235 12.51 8.57 -1.04
CA ALA A 235 11.44 7.68 -1.45
C ALA A 235 11.26 6.47 -0.52
N SER A 236 12.32 6.06 0.22
CA SER A 236 12.32 5.00 1.24
C SER A 236 11.65 3.69 0.76
N GLY A 237 11.96 3.28 -0.47
CA GLY A 237 11.45 2.06 -1.08
C GLY A 237 9.97 2.13 -1.52
N LEU A 238 9.31 3.31 -1.45
CA LEU A 238 7.93 3.46 -1.94
C LEU A 238 7.90 3.47 -3.47
N PRO A 239 7.32 2.45 -4.14
CA PRO A 239 7.34 2.33 -5.60
C PRO A 239 6.80 3.57 -6.32
N LEU A 240 5.65 4.09 -5.87
CA LEU A 240 5.04 5.27 -6.46
C LEU A 240 5.97 6.50 -6.38
N ALA A 241 6.61 6.73 -5.24
CA ALA A 241 7.55 7.84 -5.07
C ALA A 241 8.73 7.71 -6.02
N LEU A 242 9.29 6.51 -6.16
CA LEU A 242 10.41 6.23 -7.06
C LEU A 242 10.03 6.46 -8.53
N GLU A 243 8.83 6.03 -8.94
CA GLU A 243 8.33 6.23 -10.31
C GLU A 243 8.11 7.71 -10.62
N VAL A 244 7.41 8.43 -9.74
CA VAL A 244 7.09 9.85 -9.95
C VAL A 244 8.34 10.70 -9.91
N LEU A 245 9.21 10.50 -8.91
CA LEU A 245 10.49 11.24 -8.81
C LEU A 245 11.42 10.95 -9.98
N GLY A 246 11.58 9.66 -10.34
CA GLY A 246 12.39 9.28 -11.49
C GLY A 246 11.88 9.92 -12.79
N SER A 247 10.58 9.88 -13.04
CA SER A 247 9.95 10.49 -14.22
C SER A 247 10.09 12.01 -14.22
N PHE A 248 9.93 12.65 -13.07
CA PHE A 248 10.10 14.10 -12.92
C PHE A 248 11.54 14.55 -13.22
N LEU A 249 12.52 13.74 -12.86
CA LEU A 249 13.96 14.05 -13.04
C LEU A 249 14.50 13.70 -14.43
N PHE A 250 13.73 12.97 -15.23
CA PHE A 250 14.15 12.57 -16.56
C PHE A 250 14.53 13.77 -17.45
N GLY A 251 15.70 13.71 -18.05
CA GLY A 251 16.20 14.74 -18.97
C GLY A 251 16.71 16.03 -18.29
N LYS A 252 16.66 16.12 -16.96
CA LYS A 252 17.17 17.27 -16.19
C LYS A 252 18.66 17.16 -15.90
N SER A 253 19.34 18.30 -15.83
CA SER A 253 20.74 18.41 -15.46
C SER A 253 20.97 18.12 -13.96
N SER A 254 22.21 17.85 -13.56
CA SER A 254 22.58 17.64 -12.14
C SER A 254 22.28 18.86 -11.26
N VAL A 255 22.35 20.06 -11.81
CA VAL A 255 21.97 21.30 -11.11
C VAL A 255 20.46 21.34 -10.85
N GLU A 256 19.66 21.00 -11.85
CA GLU A 256 18.19 20.91 -11.68
C GLU A 256 17.80 19.81 -10.70
N TRP A 257 18.52 18.68 -10.67
CA TRP A 257 18.31 17.63 -9.67
C TRP A 257 18.56 18.14 -8.25
N LYS A 258 19.64 18.91 -8.03
CA LYS A 258 19.91 19.53 -6.72
C LYS A 258 18.80 20.46 -6.29
N ILE A 259 18.36 21.34 -7.20
CA ILE A 259 17.25 22.26 -6.94
C ILE A 259 15.95 21.45 -6.65
N ALA A 260 15.68 20.39 -7.41
CA ALA A 260 14.53 19.53 -7.18
C ALA A 260 14.58 18.86 -5.80
N LEU A 261 15.75 18.36 -5.38
CA LEU A 261 15.93 17.76 -4.05
C LEU A 261 15.67 18.77 -2.92
N GLU A 262 16.12 20.00 -3.07
CA GLU A 262 15.85 21.06 -2.09
C GLU A 262 14.37 21.42 -2.04
N ARG A 263 13.72 21.55 -3.22
CA ARG A 263 12.26 21.81 -3.29
C ARG A 263 11.43 20.69 -2.71
N LEU A 264 11.81 19.41 -2.94
CA LEU A 264 11.10 18.28 -2.36
C LEU A 264 11.12 18.28 -0.84
N LYS A 265 12.19 18.81 -0.23
CA LYS A 265 12.26 19.02 1.22
C LYS A 265 11.31 20.11 1.72
N GLU A 266 11.01 21.08 0.88
CA GLU A 266 10.09 22.19 1.22
C GLU A 266 8.66 21.87 0.80
N PHE A 267 8.46 21.29 -0.38
CA PHE A 267 7.13 21.02 -0.99
C PHE A 267 7.18 19.70 -1.79
N PRO A 268 6.65 18.60 -1.25
CA PRO A 268 6.54 17.34 -1.98
C PRO A 268 5.63 17.52 -3.23
N GLU A 269 5.97 16.85 -4.33
CA GLU A 269 5.22 16.93 -5.59
C GLU A 269 3.74 16.54 -5.40
N GLU A 270 2.82 17.32 -6.00
CA GLU A 270 1.37 17.19 -5.83
C GLU A 270 0.82 15.77 -6.08
N VAL A 271 1.36 15.05 -7.05
CA VAL A 271 0.86 13.71 -7.41
C VAL A 271 1.12 12.69 -6.29
N ILE A 272 2.31 12.70 -5.70
CA ILE A 272 2.64 11.82 -4.58
C ILE A 272 1.79 12.21 -3.38
N LEU A 273 1.67 13.51 -3.11
CA LEU A 273 0.86 14.04 -2.02
C LEU A 273 -0.60 13.64 -2.15
N GLN A 274 -1.21 13.78 -3.34
CA GLN A 274 -2.61 13.41 -3.56
C GLN A 274 -2.87 11.95 -3.24
N VAL A 275 -1.96 11.05 -3.65
CA VAL A 275 -2.10 9.62 -3.32
C VAL A 275 -1.98 9.36 -1.82
N LEU A 276 -1.03 10.00 -1.15
CA LEU A 276 -0.84 9.88 0.30
C LEU A 276 -1.96 10.58 1.08
N GLN A 277 -2.42 11.74 0.60
CA GLN A 277 -3.47 12.55 1.21
C GLN A 277 -4.81 11.82 1.27
N ILE A 278 -5.14 10.94 0.32
CA ILE A 278 -6.36 10.12 0.38
C ILE A 278 -6.43 9.32 1.69
N SER A 279 -5.28 8.78 2.14
CA SER A 279 -5.23 8.03 3.40
C SER A 279 -5.41 8.94 4.63
N PHE A 280 -4.85 10.15 4.60
CA PHE A 280 -5.03 11.17 5.64
C PHE A 280 -6.47 11.70 5.69
N ASP A 281 -7.08 11.97 4.54
CA ASP A 281 -8.44 12.53 4.45
C ASP A 281 -9.48 11.58 5.05
N GLY A 282 -9.26 10.28 4.95
CA GLY A 282 -10.10 9.25 5.56
C GLY A 282 -9.99 9.14 7.09
N LEU A 283 -9.11 9.91 7.75
CA LEU A 283 -9.00 9.94 9.21
C LEU A 283 -10.11 10.78 9.83
N GLN A 284 -10.54 10.41 11.05
CA GLN A 284 -11.37 11.26 11.90
C GLN A 284 -10.54 12.39 12.51
N LYS A 285 -11.20 13.40 13.06
CA LYS A 285 -10.52 14.58 13.59
C LYS A 285 -9.44 14.26 14.63
N PRO A 286 -9.68 13.42 15.66
CA PRO A 286 -8.62 13.10 16.62
C PRO A 286 -7.37 12.44 16.00
N GLN A 287 -7.56 11.52 15.06
CA GLN A 287 -6.45 10.86 14.38
C GLN A 287 -5.66 11.81 13.47
N LYS A 288 -6.35 12.77 12.81
CA LYS A 288 -5.69 13.84 12.05
C LYS A 288 -4.79 14.68 12.95
N GLU A 289 -5.28 15.04 14.14
CA GLU A 289 -4.49 15.79 15.12
C GLU A 289 -3.25 15.00 15.57
N ILE A 290 -3.41 13.71 15.93
CA ILE A 290 -2.29 12.83 16.31
C ILE A 290 -1.27 12.73 15.15
N PHE A 291 -1.73 12.49 13.93
CA PHE A 291 -0.88 12.42 12.75
C PHE A 291 -0.05 13.71 12.57
N LEU A 292 -0.69 14.88 12.64
CA LEU A 292 -0.02 16.16 12.49
C LEU A 292 0.96 16.45 13.63
N HIS A 293 0.65 16.05 14.87
CA HIS A 293 1.59 16.17 16.00
C HIS A 293 2.84 15.29 15.79
N ILE A 294 2.65 14.07 15.30
CA ILE A 294 3.79 13.18 15.02
C ILE A 294 4.62 13.74 13.87
N ALA A 295 4.00 14.17 12.78
CA ALA A 295 4.69 14.77 11.65
C ALA A 295 5.52 16.00 12.02
N CYS A 296 4.99 16.85 12.92
CA CYS A 296 5.67 18.09 13.30
C CYS A 296 6.70 17.92 14.42
N PHE A 297 6.49 16.97 15.37
CA PHE A 297 7.24 16.97 16.62
C PHE A 297 7.75 15.60 17.08
N PHE A 298 7.05 14.50 16.77
CA PHE A 298 7.25 13.23 17.49
C PHE A 298 7.73 12.07 16.62
N ASN A 299 8.00 12.29 15.32
CA ASN A 299 8.63 11.27 14.48
C ASN A 299 9.99 10.89 15.06
N HIS A 300 10.33 9.59 15.04
CA HIS A 300 11.55 9.03 15.63
C HIS A 300 11.67 9.16 17.15
N GLN A 301 10.54 9.29 17.87
CA GLN A 301 10.55 9.29 19.34
C GLN A 301 9.99 7.97 19.91
N LYS A 302 10.34 7.65 21.16
CA LYS A 302 9.85 6.48 21.88
C LYS A 302 8.33 6.53 21.98
N LYS A 303 7.66 5.40 21.74
CA LYS A 303 6.20 5.27 21.77
C LYS A 303 5.61 5.77 23.08
N ASP A 304 6.18 5.36 24.21
CA ASP A 304 5.69 5.75 25.53
C ASP A 304 5.74 7.26 25.73
N HIS A 305 6.81 7.92 25.28
CA HIS A 305 6.92 9.37 25.33
C HIS A 305 5.87 10.07 24.45
N VAL A 306 5.65 9.56 23.24
CA VAL A 306 4.62 10.09 22.32
C VAL A 306 3.24 9.94 22.93
N VAL A 307 2.93 8.76 23.50
CA VAL A 307 1.66 8.50 24.19
C VAL A 307 1.45 9.49 25.34
N GLU A 308 2.43 9.65 26.22
CA GLU A 308 2.36 10.59 27.36
C GLU A 308 2.03 12.02 26.88
N LYS A 309 2.75 12.51 25.85
CA LYS A 309 2.55 13.89 25.37
C LYS A 309 1.20 14.12 24.69
N LEU A 310 0.75 13.15 23.89
CA LEU A 310 -0.54 13.22 23.21
C LEU A 310 -1.72 13.04 24.17
N ASP A 311 -1.55 12.29 25.24
CA ASP A 311 -2.56 12.09 26.29
C ASP A 311 -2.80 13.40 27.08
N ILE A 312 -1.72 14.14 27.39
CA ILE A 312 -1.81 15.49 28.00
C ILE A 312 -2.64 16.44 27.12
N LEU A 313 -2.63 16.25 25.79
CA LEU A 313 -3.42 17.03 24.85
C LEU A 313 -4.87 16.53 24.70
N GLY A 314 -5.26 15.46 25.41
CA GLY A 314 -6.61 14.89 25.37
C GLY A 314 -6.96 14.15 24.06
N LEU A 315 -5.96 13.60 23.36
CA LEU A 315 -6.14 13.02 22.03
C LEU A 315 -6.34 11.49 22.02
N TYR A 316 -6.43 10.83 23.19
CA TYR A 316 -6.60 9.36 23.30
C TYR A 316 -5.61 8.58 22.41
N PRO A 317 -4.29 8.75 22.63
CA PRO A 317 -3.26 8.35 21.64
C PRO A 317 -3.16 6.85 21.42
N VAL A 318 -3.53 6.00 22.37
CA VAL A 318 -3.41 4.54 22.23
C VAL A 318 -4.22 4.06 21.02
N LEU A 319 -5.52 4.35 20.99
CA LEU A 319 -6.40 4.00 19.86
C LEU A 319 -6.00 4.73 18.59
N GLY A 320 -5.65 6.01 18.70
CA GLY A 320 -5.27 6.82 17.54
C GLY A 320 -3.99 6.34 16.86
N LEU A 321 -2.99 5.88 17.63
CA LEU A 321 -1.77 5.29 17.08
C LEU A 321 -2.05 3.95 16.40
N GLU A 322 -2.87 3.08 17.00
CA GLU A 322 -3.27 1.80 16.41
C GLU A 322 -3.95 2.02 15.05
N GLU A 323 -4.92 2.94 14.96
CA GLU A 323 -5.57 3.27 13.69
C GLU A 323 -4.60 3.83 12.64
N LEU A 324 -3.64 4.67 13.03
CA LEU A 324 -2.64 5.20 12.10
C LEU A 324 -1.67 4.10 11.61
N ILE A 325 -1.36 3.13 12.47
CA ILE A 325 -0.57 1.95 12.10
C ILE A 325 -1.36 1.06 11.13
N ASP A 326 -2.62 0.78 11.43
CA ASP A 326 -3.49 -0.03 10.59
C ASP A 326 -3.69 0.56 9.19
N LYS A 327 -3.70 1.90 9.10
CA LYS A 327 -3.74 2.64 7.82
C LYS A 327 -2.38 2.77 7.13
N SER A 328 -1.34 2.15 7.68
CA SER A 328 0.05 2.23 7.18
C SER A 328 0.59 3.66 7.11
N LEU A 329 0.09 4.57 7.94
CA LEU A 329 0.57 5.95 8.07
C LEU A 329 1.70 6.07 9.10
N LEU A 330 1.80 5.11 10.03
CA LEU A 330 2.86 4.99 11.03
C LEU A 330 3.34 3.54 11.13
N LYS A 331 4.54 3.38 11.67
CA LYS A 331 5.09 2.09 12.08
C LYS A 331 5.71 2.23 13.48
N ILE A 332 5.75 1.13 14.22
CA ILE A 332 6.59 1.01 15.41
C ILE A 332 7.80 0.16 15.03
N MET A 333 8.97 0.72 15.21
CA MET A 333 10.23 0.05 14.91
C MET A 333 10.61 -0.92 16.05
N TYR A 334 11.58 -1.80 15.81
CA TYR A 334 12.02 -2.83 16.77
C TYR A 334 12.52 -2.26 18.12
N ASP A 335 12.95 -1.00 18.12
CA ASP A 335 13.42 -0.26 19.30
C ASP A 335 12.30 0.55 19.99
N ASP A 336 11.04 0.26 19.67
CA ASP A 336 9.84 0.92 20.18
C ASP A 336 9.75 2.41 19.80
N MET A 337 10.33 2.80 18.67
CA MET A 337 10.26 4.15 18.13
C MET A 337 9.05 4.30 17.19
N VAL A 338 8.33 5.38 17.35
CA VAL A 338 7.30 5.80 16.37
C VAL A 338 8.02 6.26 15.10
N TRP A 339 7.67 5.68 13.98
CA TRP A 339 8.24 6.01 12.69
C TRP A 339 7.16 6.36 11.66
N MET A 340 7.35 7.49 11.01
CA MET A 340 6.53 7.97 9.90
C MET A 340 7.44 8.11 8.67
N HIS A 341 6.97 7.65 7.52
CA HIS A 341 7.69 7.81 6.26
C HIS A 341 7.90 9.29 5.93
N ASP A 342 9.08 9.67 5.41
CA ASP A 342 9.44 11.08 5.15
C ASP A 342 8.41 11.83 4.29
N LEU A 343 7.84 11.17 3.27
CA LEU A 343 6.78 11.75 2.43
C LEU A 343 5.49 12.06 3.22
N LEU A 344 5.15 11.23 4.22
CA LEU A 344 4.00 11.46 5.10
C LEU A 344 4.29 12.57 6.11
N GLU A 345 5.51 12.63 6.62
CA GLU A 345 5.97 13.69 7.50
C GLU A 345 5.91 15.05 6.81
N GLU A 346 6.47 15.14 5.59
CA GLU A 346 6.44 16.37 4.81
C GLU A 346 5.01 16.75 4.40
N MET A 347 4.17 15.79 4.03
CA MET A 347 2.76 16.05 3.79
C MET A 347 2.08 16.65 5.03
N GLY A 348 2.29 16.06 6.21
CA GLY A 348 1.72 16.58 7.46
C GLY A 348 2.19 17.99 7.77
N ARG A 349 3.48 18.27 7.62
CA ARG A 349 4.07 19.60 7.79
C ARG A 349 3.54 20.60 6.78
N ASN A 350 3.39 20.20 5.52
CA ASN A 350 2.83 21.05 4.48
C ASN A 350 1.35 21.39 4.75
N LEU A 351 0.54 20.42 5.20
CA LEU A 351 -0.85 20.69 5.59
C LEU A 351 -0.95 21.79 6.65
N VAL A 352 -0.09 21.75 7.69
CA VAL A 352 -0.05 22.81 8.71
C VAL A 352 0.46 24.13 8.14
N PHE A 353 1.45 24.10 7.25
CA PHE A 353 1.97 25.30 6.59
C PHE A 353 0.91 26.00 5.73
N GLN A 354 0.08 25.25 5.02
CA GLN A 354 -1.01 25.75 4.18
C GLN A 354 -2.18 26.35 4.97
N GLU A 355 -2.30 26.09 6.28
CA GLU A 355 -3.33 26.73 7.12
C GLU A 355 -3.23 28.26 7.08
N CYS A 356 -2.01 28.81 7.05
CA CYS A 356 -1.77 30.23 6.85
C CYS A 356 -0.34 30.46 6.32
N LEU A 357 -0.23 30.89 5.07
CA LEU A 357 1.05 31.08 4.39
C LEU A 357 1.78 32.32 4.96
N ASP A 358 1.06 33.42 5.18
CA ASP A 358 1.65 34.72 5.45
C ASP A 358 1.89 34.98 6.95
N ASP A 359 1.10 34.34 7.81
CA ASP A 359 1.16 34.57 9.26
C ASP A 359 1.32 33.28 10.06
N PRO A 360 2.55 32.90 10.41
CA PRO A 360 2.82 31.70 11.18
C PRO A 360 2.04 31.59 12.49
N GLY A 361 1.73 32.74 13.13
CA GLY A 361 0.99 32.77 14.38
C GLY A 361 -0.47 32.30 14.29
N LYS A 362 -1.00 32.13 13.09
CA LYS A 362 -2.33 31.56 12.83
C LYS A 362 -2.34 30.08 12.51
N ARG A 363 -1.16 29.44 12.41
CA ARG A 363 -1.05 28.00 12.19
C ARG A 363 -1.30 27.22 13.49
N SER A 364 -1.86 26.05 13.37
CA SER A 364 -2.15 25.19 14.52
C SER A 364 -0.88 24.67 15.22
N ARG A 365 0.25 24.62 14.51
CA ARG A 365 1.55 24.11 15.00
C ARG A 365 2.70 24.92 14.42
N LEU A 366 3.76 25.10 15.22
CA LEU A 366 4.99 25.77 14.82
C LEU A 366 6.18 24.88 15.20
N TRP A 367 7.00 24.49 14.22
CA TRP A 367 8.22 23.68 14.43
C TRP A 367 9.47 24.34 13.82
N VAL A 368 9.31 25.37 12.99
CA VAL A 368 10.41 26.08 12.36
C VAL A 368 10.84 27.23 13.26
N TYR A 369 12.11 27.24 13.66
CA TYR A 369 12.67 28.26 14.56
C TYR A 369 12.34 29.70 14.12
N LYS A 370 12.55 30.01 12.82
CA LYS A 370 12.26 31.35 12.27
C LYS A 370 10.80 31.78 12.43
N ASP A 371 9.86 30.85 12.32
CA ASP A 371 8.44 31.13 12.46
C ASP A 371 8.07 31.35 13.92
N ILE A 372 8.64 30.54 14.82
CA ILE A 372 8.49 30.68 16.27
C ILE A 372 9.05 32.02 16.71
N ASP A 373 10.23 32.41 16.26
CA ASP A 373 10.89 33.67 16.59
C ASP A 373 10.04 34.87 16.14
N LYS A 374 9.56 34.86 14.90
CA LYS A 374 8.61 35.91 14.41
C LYS A 374 7.36 36.08 15.26
N VAL A 375 6.76 34.97 15.71
CA VAL A 375 5.54 34.99 16.54
C VAL A 375 5.85 35.56 17.92
N LEU A 376 6.99 35.14 18.52
CA LEU A 376 7.42 35.67 19.84
C LEU A 376 7.79 37.14 19.77
N GLU A 377 8.43 37.60 18.70
CA GLU A 377 8.74 39.00 18.49
C GLU A 377 7.45 39.87 18.36
N LYS A 378 6.49 39.41 17.54
CA LYS A 378 5.20 40.10 17.41
C LYS A 378 4.46 40.23 18.75
N ASN A 379 4.48 39.20 19.59
CA ASN A 379 3.83 39.21 20.89
C ASN A 379 4.57 40.05 21.94
N LYS A 380 5.87 40.35 21.76
CA LYS A 380 6.63 41.26 22.62
C LYS A 380 6.33 42.75 22.34
N VAL A 381 5.82 43.06 21.16
CA VAL A 381 5.51 44.46 20.74
C VAL A 381 4.07 44.86 21.10
N GLY A 382 3.26 43.92 21.61
CA GLY A 382 1.85 44.12 21.98
C GLY A 382 1.60 44.33 23.51
N VAL A 383 2.62 44.71 24.30
CA VAL A 383 2.49 45.11 25.72
C VAL A 383 2.77 46.59 25.89
#